data_c9b83f6d6bc4bb836f81ac84e012a8d8
#
_entry.id   c9b83f6d6bc4bb836f81ac84e012a8d8
#
_cell.length_a   1.000
_cell.length_b   1.000
_cell.length_c   1.000
_cell.angle_alpha   90.00
_cell.angle_beta   90.00
_cell.angle_gamma   90.00
#
_symmetry.space_group_name_H-M   'P 1'
#
loop_
_entity.id
_entity.type
_entity.pdbx_description
1 polymer ?
#
loop_
_entity_poly.entity_id
_entity_poly.type
_entity_poly.pdbx_seq_one_letter_code
_entity_poly.pdbx_strand_id
1 'polypeptide(L)'
;MEQYSSNNHKISPIHRKALDIFTLTIQISRYILPDLAKLQSDGFEDPNIYFTGDIIQQSNSLVPEIVEAERKSFSEDRQEHLLSISRLTSVIYKNCERLESINSNGKDFLPILRDEIKKFRKLQHVWMLTL
;
A
#
# COMPACT_ATOMS: atom_id res chain seq x y z
N MET A 1 -18.37 -17.48 20.92
CA MET A 1 -18.13 -17.55 20.40
C MET A 1 -18.19 -17.55 19.75
N GLU A 2 -18.12 -17.44 19.69
CA GLU A 2 -17.88 -17.32 18.91
C GLU A 2 -17.91 -17.01 18.14
N GLN A 3 -18.31 -16.74 18.09
CA GLN A 3 -18.27 -16.39 17.33
C GLN A 3 -17.66 -15.80 16.91
N TYR A 4 -17.24 -15.54 17.27
CA TYR A 4 -16.51 -14.94 16.73
C TYR A 4 -16.02 -15.11 15.87
N SER A 5 -15.83 -14.86 16.06
CA SER A 5 -14.93 -15.39 15.15
C SER A 5 -15.38 -15.49 13.72
N SER A 6 -16.43 -15.96 13.47
CA SER A 6 -16.92 -16.08 12.13
C SER A 6 -16.95 -14.75 11.40
N ASN A 7 -16.99 -13.69 12.12
CA ASN A 7 -17.05 -12.35 11.56
C ASN A 7 -15.77 -11.90 10.90
N ASN A 8 -14.67 -12.47 11.32
CA ASN A 8 -13.36 -12.05 10.85
C ASN A 8 -13.15 -12.33 9.39
N HIS A 9 -13.86 -13.31 8.85
CA HIS A 9 -13.72 -13.62 7.45
C HIS A 9 -14.61 -12.81 6.56
N LYS A 10 -15.32 -11.85 7.12
CA LYS A 10 -16.25 -11.01 6.37
C LYS A 10 -15.61 -9.72 5.87
N ILE A 11 -14.31 -9.65 5.79
CA ILE A 11 -13.67 -8.46 5.23
C ILE A 11 -13.89 -8.45 3.72
N SER A 12 -14.00 -7.25 3.15
CA SER A 12 -14.22 -7.07 1.73
C SER A 12 -12.99 -7.49 0.92
N PRO A 13 -13.17 -7.82 -0.37
CA PRO A 13 -12.03 -8.15 -1.23
C PRO A 13 -10.99 -7.03 -1.30
N ILE A 14 -11.42 -5.77 -1.31
CA ILE A 14 -10.50 -4.63 -1.34
C ILE A 14 -9.70 -4.53 -0.04
N HIS A 15 -10.34 -4.80 1.09
CA HIS A 15 -9.67 -4.81 2.39
C HIS A 15 -8.58 -5.89 2.40
N ARG A 16 -8.90 -7.08 1.90
CA ARG A 16 -7.94 -8.18 1.82
C ARG A 16 -6.76 -7.82 0.90
N LYS A 17 -7.05 -7.21 -0.23
CA LYS A 17 -6.00 -6.79 -1.16
C LYS A 17 -5.09 -5.75 -0.52
N ALA A 18 -5.64 -4.84 0.27
CA ALA A 18 -4.82 -3.85 0.99
C ALA A 18 -3.88 -4.52 1.99
N LEU A 19 -4.35 -5.56 2.69
CA LEU A 19 -3.49 -6.32 3.59
C LEU A 19 -2.37 -7.02 2.82
N ASP A 20 -2.67 -7.60 1.66
CA ASP A 20 -1.68 -8.24 0.81
C ASP A 20 -0.61 -7.25 0.36
N ILE A 21 -1.04 -6.06 -0.05
CA ILE A 21 -0.14 -4.99 -0.48
C ILE A 21 0.79 -4.59 0.65
N PHE A 22 0.25 -4.41 1.85
CA PHE A 22 1.07 -4.04 3.01
C PHE A 22 2.11 -5.12 3.31
N THR A 23 1.69 -6.38 3.34
CA THR A 23 2.59 -7.51 3.58
C THR A 23 3.71 -7.55 2.54
N LEU A 24 3.35 -7.39 1.26
CA LEU A 24 4.31 -7.38 0.17
C LEU A 24 5.29 -6.22 0.31
N THR A 25 4.80 -5.04 0.69
CA THR A 25 5.64 -3.87 0.90
C THR A 25 6.69 -4.13 1.98
N ILE A 26 6.29 -4.74 3.09
CA ILE A 26 7.20 -5.08 4.17
C ILE A 26 8.26 -6.08 3.68
N GLN A 27 7.85 -7.09 2.94
CA GLN A 27 8.77 -8.10 2.43
C GLN A 27 9.80 -7.48 1.47
N ILE A 28 9.34 -6.64 0.56
CA ILE A 28 10.22 -5.97 -0.40
C ILE A 28 11.22 -5.07 0.32
N SER A 29 10.76 -4.33 1.33
CA SER A 29 11.62 -3.40 2.06
C SER A 29 12.80 -4.13 2.72
N ARG A 30 12.62 -5.38 3.12
CA ARG A 30 13.70 -6.17 3.73
C ARG A 30 14.84 -6.46 2.75
N TYR A 31 14.57 -6.41 1.45
CA TYR A 31 15.60 -6.58 0.43
C TYR A 31 16.22 -5.25 -0.01
N ILE A 32 15.43 -4.18 0.02
CA ILE A 32 15.89 -2.87 -0.45
C ILE A 32 16.70 -2.13 0.61
N LEU A 33 16.21 -2.08 1.86
CA LEU A 33 16.81 -1.27 2.91
C LEU A 33 18.27 -1.60 3.20
N PRO A 34 18.71 -2.88 3.24
CA PRO A 34 20.12 -3.15 3.48
C PRO A 34 21.03 -2.55 2.43
N ASP A 35 20.61 -2.52 1.16
CA ASP A 35 21.41 -1.91 0.10
C ASP A 35 21.49 -0.40 0.24
N LEU A 36 20.40 0.22 0.66
CA LEU A 36 20.31 1.67 0.82
C LEU A 36 20.92 2.16 2.13
N ALA A 37 21.07 1.28 3.10
CA ALA A 37 21.61 1.64 4.42
C ALA A 37 23.10 1.99 4.38
N LYS A 38 23.81 1.60 3.31
CA LYS A 38 25.21 1.93 3.15
C LYS A 38 25.34 3.41 2.84
N LEU A 39 26.26 4.07 3.53
CA LEU A 39 26.53 5.48 3.25
C LEU A 39 27.13 5.62 1.86
N GLN A 40 26.74 6.69 1.17
CA GLN A 40 27.29 7.02 -0.13
C GLN A 40 28.74 7.50 0.02
N SER A 41 29.43 7.62 -1.12
CA SER A 41 30.82 8.06 -1.14
C SER A 41 31.01 9.45 -0.52
N ASP A 42 29.97 10.28 -0.52
CA ASP A 42 29.98 11.62 0.09
C ASP A 42 29.66 11.59 1.60
N GLY A 43 29.45 10.41 2.18
CA GLY A 43 29.13 10.25 3.59
C GLY A 43 27.67 10.43 3.96
N PHE A 44 26.80 10.69 3.00
CA PHE A 44 25.37 10.89 3.24
C PHE A 44 24.56 9.62 2.96
N GLU A 45 23.37 9.54 3.56
CA GLU A 45 22.44 8.46 3.31
C GLU A 45 21.84 8.57 1.91
N ASP A 46 21.49 7.41 1.33
CA ASP A 46 20.76 7.38 0.07
C ASP A 46 19.34 7.90 0.33
N PRO A 47 18.90 8.96 -0.38
CA PRO A 47 17.57 9.52 -0.17
C PRO A 47 16.45 8.51 -0.46
N ASN A 48 16.71 7.43 -1.19
CA ASN A 48 15.69 6.41 -1.47
C ASN A 48 15.29 5.61 -0.23
N ILE A 49 16.04 5.72 0.88
CA ILE A 49 15.62 5.18 2.17
C ILE A 49 14.27 5.76 2.58
N TYR A 50 14.08 7.06 2.37
CA TYR A 50 12.84 7.75 2.73
C TYR A 50 11.67 7.27 1.88
N PHE A 51 11.89 7.03 0.59
CA PHE A 51 10.84 6.53 -0.29
C PHE A 51 10.42 5.10 0.04
N THR A 52 11.37 4.30 0.52
CA THR A 52 11.07 2.95 0.99
C THR A 52 10.20 2.99 2.25
N GLY A 53 10.56 3.87 3.19
CA GLY A 53 9.74 4.10 4.38
C GLY A 53 8.35 4.62 4.03
N ASP A 54 8.28 5.51 3.04
CA ASP A 54 7.03 6.10 2.59
C ASP A 54 6.07 5.04 2.05
N ILE A 55 6.53 4.10 1.21
CA ILE A 55 5.62 3.07 0.68
C ILE A 55 5.10 2.15 1.78
N ILE A 56 5.90 1.88 2.80
CA ILE A 56 5.46 1.10 3.95
C ILE A 56 4.33 1.84 4.66
N GLN A 57 4.53 3.11 4.98
CA GLN A 57 3.55 3.91 5.70
C GLN A 57 2.28 4.11 4.86
N GLN A 58 2.43 4.41 3.59
CA GLN A 58 1.31 4.62 2.68
C GLN A 58 0.47 3.36 2.54
N SER A 59 1.10 2.20 2.36
CA SER A 59 0.36 0.94 2.26
C SER A 59 -0.31 0.57 3.58
N ASN A 60 0.31 0.89 4.72
CA ASN A 60 -0.29 0.67 6.03
C ASN A 60 -1.54 1.54 6.24
N SER A 61 -1.63 2.67 5.56
CA SER A 61 -2.75 3.60 5.69
C SER A 61 -3.97 3.20 4.87
N LEU A 62 -3.83 2.25 3.94
CA LEU A 62 -4.95 1.84 3.08
C LEU A 62 -6.11 1.22 3.87
N VAL A 63 -5.80 0.29 4.77
CA VAL A 63 -6.84 -0.44 5.52
C VAL A 63 -7.70 0.49 6.38
N PRO A 64 -7.12 1.39 7.19
CA PRO A 64 -7.94 2.31 7.97
C PRO A 64 -8.88 3.15 7.11
N GLU A 65 -8.41 3.62 5.96
CA GLU A 65 -9.24 4.41 5.06
C GLU A 65 -10.40 3.61 4.48
N ILE A 66 -10.15 2.34 4.13
CA ILE A 66 -11.19 1.44 3.64
C ILE A 66 -12.24 1.20 4.74
N VAL A 67 -11.78 0.90 5.94
CA VAL A 67 -12.66 0.63 7.08
C VAL A 67 -13.55 1.85 7.35
N GLU A 68 -12.97 3.05 7.36
CA GLU A 68 -13.75 4.27 7.60
C GLU A 68 -14.74 4.55 6.47
N ALA A 69 -14.35 4.33 5.23
CA ALA A 69 -15.27 4.49 4.11
C ALA A 69 -16.46 3.55 4.22
N GLU A 70 -16.23 2.31 4.62
CA GLU A 70 -17.30 1.31 4.77
C GLU A 70 -18.23 1.61 5.95
N ARG A 71 -17.73 2.31 6.97
CA ARG A 71 -18.51 2.65 8.14
C ARG A 71 -19.44 3.84 7.94
N LYS A 72 -19.10 4.74 7.02
CA LYS A 72 -19.88 5.97 6.83
C LYS A 72 -21.21 5.67 6.15
N SER A 73 -22.28 6.24 6.70
CA SER A 73 -23.63 6.05 6.17
C SER A 73 -23.95 7.00 5.03
N PHE A 74 -23.33 8.16 5.00
CA PHE A 74 -23.61 9.19 4.01
C PHE A 74 -22.47 9.31 3.01
N SER A 75 -22.81 9.49 1.73
CA SER A 75 -21.82 9.51 0.65
C SER A 75 -20.83 10.66 0.80
N GLU A 76 -21.26 11.81 1.29
CA GLU A 76 -20.36 12.94 1.47
C GLU A 76 -19.33 12.70 2.56
N ASP A 77 -19.70 11.99 3.62
CA ASP A 77 -18.75 11.62 4.69
C ASP A 77 -17.75 10.59 4.20
N ARG A 78 -18.19 9.77 3.25
CA ARG A 78 -17.37 8.71 2.67
C ARG A 78 -16.37 9.24 1.67
N GLN A 79 -16.72 10.32 0.98
CA GLN A 79 -15.96 10.83 -0.16
C GLN A 79 -14.51 11.17 0.20
N GLU A 80 -14.28 11.73 1.36
CA GLU A 80 -12.93 12.09 1.81
C GLU A 80 -12.03 10.86 1.90
N HIS A 81 -12.58 9.75 2.42
CA HIS A 81 -11.81 8.50 2.55
C HIS A 81 -11.55 7.87 1.18
N LEU A 82 -12.52 7.95 0.26
CA LEU A 82 -12.33 7.45 -1.11
C LEU A 82 -11.23 8.22 -1.84
N LEU A 83 -11.19 9.54 -1.67
CA LEU A 83 -10.12 10.36 -2.25
C LEU A 83 -8.77 10.03 -1.64
N SER A 84 -8.73 9.81 -0.34
CA SER A 84 -7.50 9.43 0.35
C SER A 84 -6.95 8.12 -0.19
N ILE A 85 -7.81 7.11 -0.39
CA ILE A 85 -7.41 5.82 -0.96
C ILE A 85 -6.82 6.02 -2.36
N SER A 86 -7.47 6.82 -3.19
CA SER A 86 -6.98 7.09 -4.55
C SER A 86 -5.61 7.77 -4.55
N ARG A 87 -5.41 8.73 -3.64
CA ARG A 87 -4.10 9.39 -3.49
C ARG A 87 -3.03 8.41 -3.04
N LEU A 88 -3.34 7.59 -2.03
CA LEU A 88 -2.40 6.61 -1.51
C LEU A 88 -1.94 5.64 -2.59
N THR A 89 -2.87 5.11 -3.37
CA THR A 89 -2.50 4.17 -4.45
C THR A 89 -1.63 4.84 -5.51
N SER A 90 -1.93 6.08 -5.86
CA SER A 90 -1.13 6.82 -6.83
C SER A 90 0.29 7.08 -6.33
N VAL A 91 0.44 7.46 -5.07
CA VAL A 91 1.75 7.76 -4.50
C VAL A 91 2.58 6.49 -4.34
N ILE A 92 1.95 5.40 -3.87
CA ILE A 92 2.62 4.11 -3.77
C ILE A 92 3.14 3.68 -5.14
N TYR A 93 2.31 3.79 -6.18
CA TYR A 93 2.69 3.40 -7.52
C TYR A 93 3.90 4.20 -8.02
N LYS A 94 3.87 5.51 -7.85
CA LYS A 94 4.96 6.39 -8.27
C LYS A 94 6.24 6.09 -7.51
N ASN A 95 6.15 5.84 -6.22
CA ASN A 95 7.31 5.50 -5.42
C ASN A 95 7.89 4.15 -5.82
N CYS A 96 7.06 3.19 -6.23
CA CYS A 96 7.54 1.93 -6.77
C CYS A 96 8.35 2.16 -8.04
N GLU A 97 7.84 2.97 -8.96
CA GLU A 97 8.56 3.29 -10.20
C GLU A 97 9.91 3.94 -9.91
N ARG A 98 9.92 4.85 -8.94
CA ARG A 98 11.15 5.51 -8.53
C ARG A 98 12.17 4.51 -7.98
N LEU A 99 11.72 3.60 -7.11
CA LEU A 99 12.61 2.62 -6.50
C LEU A 99 13.09 1.56 -7.50
N GLU A 100 12.32 1.29 -8.56
CA GLU A 100 12.75 0.36 -9.62
C GLU A 100 13.96 0.87 -10.38
N SER A 101 14.20 2.18 -10.38
CA SER A 101 15.33 2.77 -11.10
C SER A 101 16.64 2.64 -10.34
N ILE A 102 16.60 2.27 -9.07
CA ILE A 102 17.82 2.08 -8.28
C ILE A 102 18.31 0.64 -8.38
N ASN A 103 19.61 0.47 -8.21
CA ASN A 103 20.21 -0.86 -8.26
C ASN A 103 20.21 -1.48 -6.86
N SER A 104 19.21 -2.33 -6.59
CA SER A 104 19.08 -3.01 -5.31
C SER A 104 18.61 -4.44 -5.52
N ASN A 105 18.79 -5.27 -4.49
CA ASN A 105 18.36 -6.67 -4.54
C ASN A 105 16.83 -6.80 -4.59
N GLY A 106 16.10 -5.79 -4.14
CA GLY A 106 14.65 -5.82 -4.09
C GLY A 106 13.97 -5.26 -5.33
N LYS A 107 14.72 -4.67 -6.26
CA LYS A 107 14.10 -3.93 -7.36
C LYS A 107 13.22 -4.80 -8.26
N ASP A 108 13.55 -6.08 -8.41
CA ASP A 108 12.78 -6.98 -9.28
C ASP A 108 11.43 -7.37 -8.70
N PHE A 109 11.22 -7.11 -7.40
CA PHE A 109 9.94 -7.37 -6.75
C PHE A 109 8.99 -6.18 -6.86
N LEU A 110 9.49 -5.00 -7.19
CA LEU A 110 8.67 -3.79 -7.28
C LEU A 110 7.62 -3.84 -8.39
N PRO A 111 7.91 -4.42 -9.58
CA PRO A 111 6.86 -4.61 -10.58
C PRO A 111 5.70 -5.46 -10.08
N ILE A 112 5.98 -6.44 -9.22
CA ILE A 112 4.94 -7.27 -8.60
C ILE A 112 4.03 -6.40 -7.73
N LEU A 113 4.62 -5.50 -6.95
CA LEU A 113 3.86 -4.57 -6.12
C LEU A 113 3.01 -3.63 -6.99
N ARG A 114 3.57 -3.10 -8.08
CA ARG A 114 2.82 -2.26 -9.01
C ARG A 114 1.62 -3.00 -9.61
N ASP A 115 1.80 -4.28 -9.94
CA ASP A 115 0.70 -5.09 -10.45
C ASP A 115 -0.39 -5.27 -9.40
N GLU A 116 0.00 -5.46 -8.14
CA GLU A 116 -0.98 -5.58 -7.06
C GLU A 116 -1.74 -4.27 -6.85
N ILE A 117 -1.08 -3.12 -7.02
CA ILE A 117 -1.74 -1.82 -6.97
C ILE A 117 -2.76 -1.69 -8.12
N LYS A 118 -2.42 -2.16 -9.32
CA LYS A 118 -3.37 -2.16 -10.44
C LYS A 118 -4.59 -3.02 -10.15
N LYS A 119 -4.38 -4.19 -9.57
CA LYS A 119 -5.47 -5.08 -9.16
C LYS A 119 -6.33 -4.41 -8.09
N PHE A 120 -5.69 -3.74 -7.15
CA PHE A 120 -6.39 -2.99 -6.11
C PHE A 120 -7.29 -1.93 -6.72
N ARG A 121 -6.81 -1.17 -7.71
CA ARG A 121 -7.60 -0.13 -8.37
C ARG A 121 -8.85 -0.70 -9.04
N LYS A 122 -8.74 -1.87 -9.64
CA LYS A 122 -9.90 -2.55 -10.24
C LYS A 122 -10.93 -2.94 -9.17
N LEU A 123 -10.45 -3.48 -8.06
CA LEU A 123 -11.31 -3.81 -6.94
C LEU A 123 -11.95 -2.57 -6.34
N GLN A 124 -11.20 -1.48 -6.25
CA GLN A 124 -11.71 -0.20 -5.74
C GLN A 124 -12.88 0.30 -6.58
N HIS A 125 -12.76 0.18 -7.89
CA HIS A 125 -13.80 0.63 -8.80
C HIS A 125 -15.11 -0.12 -8.55
N VAL A 126 -15.02 -1.45 -8.46
CA VAL A 126 -16.19 -2.31 -8.18
C VAL A 126 -16.73 -2.04 -6.78
N TRP A 127 -15.84 -1.93 -5.80
CA TRP A 127 -16.21 -1.69 -4.41
C TRP A 127 -16.97 -0.39 -4.24
N MET A 128 -16.53 0.67 -4.91
CA MET A 128 -17.20 1.97 -4.84
C MET A 128 -18.64 1.90 -5.32
N LEU A 129 -18.93 1.00 -6.23
CA LEU A 129 -20.30 0.82 -6.71
C LEU A 129 -21.22 0.15 -5.67
N THR A 130 -20.65 -0.48 -4.66
CA THR A 130 -21.41 -1.17 -3.61
C THR A 130 -21.64 -0.33 -2.37
N LEU A 131 -21.06 0.85 -2.30
CA LEU A 131 -21.14 1.71 -1.11
C LEU A 131 -22.44 2.52 -1.06
#